data_1653f232bb913c3d4632c0f19155fb4a
#
_entry.id   1653f232bb913c3d4632c0f19155fb4a
#
_cell.length_a   1.000
_cell.length_b   1.000
_cell.length_c   1.000
_cell.angle_alpha   90.00
_cell.angle_beta   90.00
_cell.angle_gamma   90.00
#
_symmetry.space_group_name_H-M   'P 1'
#
loop_
_entity.id
_entity.type
_entity.pdbx_description
1 polymer ?
#
loop_
_entity_poly.entity_id
_entity_poly.type
_entity_poly.pdbx_seq_one_letter_code
_entity_poly.pdbx_strand_id
1 'polypeptide(L)'
;KYFENTSSLEEYINNSFEDSIDGITLLQEYISSDPQVITRVEFVNGKFLYAVQVDASNGFELCPADSCNTREKFCPTNPDGNKFMIIKDYKNIEIEKYEDLLKSNGIEIAGIEYIKDKDGTHYTYDINTNTNYNPIAEQRSNINGMDSIANFLYNELSRQN
;
A
#
# COMPACT_ATOMS: atom_id res chain seq x y z
N LYS A 1 -1.75 -16.95 1.14
CA LYS A 1 -1.90 -17.96 0.07
C LYS A 1 -3.11 -17.64 -0.80
N TYR A 2 -3.04 -17.93 -2.09
CA TYR A 2 -4.14 -17.79 -3.03
C TYR A 2 -4.83 -19.14 -3.25
N PHE A 3 -6.17 -19.13 -3.26
CA PHE A 3 -7.01 -20.30 -3.54
C PHE A 3 -7.98 -19.97 -4.66
N GLU A 4 -8.00 -20.79 -5.71
CA GLU A 4 -8.86 -20.55 -6.88
C GLU A 4 -10.34 -20.84 -6.59
N ASN A 5 -10.60 -21.67 -5.58
CA ASN A 5 -11.95 -22.10 -5.23
C ASN A 5 -12.04 -22.59 -3.78
N THR A 6 -13.25 -22.77 -3.29
CA THR A 6 -13.53 -23.19 -1.91
C THR A 6 -12.93 -24.56 -1.61
N SER A 7 -12.95 -25.51 -2.56
CA SER A 7 -12.43 -26.86 -2.32
C SER A 7 -10.94 -26.89 -2.06
N SER A 8 -10.14 -26.06 -2.77
CA SER A 8 -8.70 -25.95 -2.52
C SER A 8 -8.40 -25.27 -1.19
N LEU A 9 -9.25 -24.35 -0.75
CA LEU A 9 -9.16 -23.74 0.58
C LEU A 9 -9.49 -24.76 1.68
N GLU A 10 -10.57 -25.55 1.52
CA GLU A 10 -10.96 -26.58 2.46
C GLU A 10 -9.88 -27.66 2.61
N GLU A 11 -9.28 -28.09 1.50
CA GLU A 11 -8.16 -29.03 1.52
C GLU A 11 -6.96 -28.47 2.29
N TYR A 12 -6.63 -27.21 2.08
CA TYR A 12 -5.56 -26.56 2.82
C TYR A 12 -5.86 -26.46 4.31
N ILE A 13 -7.07 -26.04 4.70
CA ILE A 13 -7.48 -25.95 6.10
C ILE A 13 -7.39 -27.30 6.80
N ASN A 14 -7.83 -28.37 6.14
CA ASN A 14 -7.86 -29.69 6.76
C ASN A 14 -6.48 -30.37 6.86
N ASN A 15 -5.53 -30.05 5.97
CA ASN A 15 -4.29 -30.81 5.87
C ASN A 15 -3.01 -30.00 6.18
N SER A 16 -3.06 -28.67 6.06
CA SER A 16 -1.83 -27.87 6.05
C SER A 16 -1.95 -26.53 6.77
N PHE A 17 -3.10 -26.24 7.35
CA PHE A 17 -3.31 -24.97 8.05
C PHE A 17 -2.50 -24.97 9.36
N GLU A 18 -1.77 -23.90 9.55
CA GLU A 18 -1.05 -23.60 10.79
C GLU A 18 -1.63 -22.31 11.37
N ASP A 19 -1.91 -22.32 12.66
CA ASP A 19 -2.36 -21.12 13.36
C ASP A 19 -1.30 -20.00 13.27
N SER A 20 -1.76 -18.77 13.08
CA SER A 20 -0.87 -17.61 13.19
C SER A 20 -0.42 -17.41 14.63
N ILE A 21 0.69 -16.70 14.83
CA ILE A 21 1.29 -16.47 16.16
C ILE A 21 0.31 -15.74 17.10
N ASP A 22 -0.52 -14.86 16.54
CA ASP A 22 -1.52 -14.07 17.27
C ASP A 22 -2.92 -14.69 17.24
N GLY A 23 -3.09 -15.86 16.60
CA GLY A 23 -4.37 -16.56 16.45
C GLY A 23 -5.34 -15.88 15.47
N ILE A 24 -4.90 -14.88 14.71
CA ILE A 24 -5.74 -14.15 13.74
C ILE A 24 -5.37 -14.56 12.32
N THR A 25 -6.35 -15.04 11.58
CA THR A 25 -6.21 -15.37 10.16
C THR A 25 -7.26 -14.61 9.35
N LEU A 26 -6.83 -13.87 8.35
CA LEU A 26 -7.70 -13.14 7.44
C LEU A 26 -7.97 -13.96 6.18
N LEU A 27 -9.23 -14.03 5.79
CA LEU A 27 -9.66 -14.55 4.52
C LEU A 27 -10.27 -13.39 3.73
N GLN A 28 -9.66 -13.05 2.60
CA GLN A 28 -10.07 -11.93 1.77
C GLN A 28 -10.40 -12.39 0.36
N GLU A 29 -11.39 -11.76 -0.26
CA GLU A 29 -11.66 -11.93 -1.68
C GLU A 29 -10.48 -11.42 -2.52
N TYR A 30 -10.07 -12.21 -3.51
CA TYR A 30 -9.06 -11.79 -4.45
C TYR A 30 -9.69 -10.90 -5.54
N ILE A 31 -9.29 -9.65 -5.58
CA ILE A 31 -9.71 -8.69 -6.61
C ILE A 31 -8.67 -8.65 -7.73
N SER A 32 -9.07 -9.03 -8.93
CA SER A 32 -8.21 -8.94 -10.12
C SER A 32 -8.26 -7.55 -10.72
N SER A 33 -7.12 -6.96 -10.95
CA SER A 33 -6.97 -5.68 -11.67
C SER A 33 -6.30 -5.89 -13.03
N ASP A 34 -6.62 -5.01 -13.98
CA ASP A 34 -5.95 -4.96 -15.28
C ASP A 34 -5.68 -3.48 -15.64
N PRO A 35 -4.41 -3.04 -15.70
CA PRO A 35 -3.18 -3.81 -15.36
C PRO A 35 -3.10 -4.18 -13.88
N GLN A 36 -2.31 -5.20 -13.55
CA GLN A 36 -2.10 -5.64 -12.16
C GLN A 36 -1.25 -4.63 -11.40
N VAL A 37 -1.91 -3.64 -10.87
CA VAL A 37 -1.29 -2.54 -10.11
C VAL A 37 -2.07 -2.26 -8.84
N ILE A 38 -1.35 -1.83 -7.82
CA ILE A 38 -1.90 -1.31 -6.59
C ILE A 38 -1.60 0.18 -6.56
N THR A 39 -2.51 0.95 -6.00
CA THR A 39 -2.25 2.35 -5.70
C THR A 39 -2.17 2.53 -4.19
N ARG A 40 -1.07 3.12 -3.75
CA ARG A 40 -0.86 3.52 -2.37
C ARG A 40 -0.87 5.03 -2.28
N VAL A 41 -1.70 5.55 -1.38
CA VAL A 41 -1.89 6.98 -1.17
C VAL A 41 -1.30 7.33 0.19
N GLU A 42 -0.33 8.22 0.22
CA GLU A 42 0.41 8.60 1.41
C GLU A 42 -0.15 9.88 2.02
N PHE A 43 -0.25 9.89 3.36
CA PHE A 43 -0.79 11.00 4.14
C PHE A 43 0.17 11.37 5.27
N VAL A 44 0.35 12.67 5.50
CA VAL A 44 1.07 13.25 6.64
C VAL A 44 0.23 14.37 7.21
N ASN A 45 0.10 14.43 8.53
CA ASN A 45 -0.81 15.33 9.25
C ASN A 45 -2.27 15.16 8.80
N GLY A 46 -2.68 13.93 8.52
CA GLY A 46 -4.01 13.62 8.00
C GLY A 46 -4.33 14.24 6.63
N LYS A 47 -3.30 14.72 5.89
CA LYS A 47 -3.43 15.35 4.58
C LYS A 47 -2.69 14.57 3.51
N PHE A 48 -3.29 14.55 2.32
CA PHE A 48 -2.69 13.92 1.14
C PHE A 48 -1.29 14.48 0.87
N LEU A 49 -0.33 13.58 0.67
CA LEU A 49 1.04 13.92 0.30
C LEU A 49 1.32 13.57 -1.16
N TYR A 50 1.23 12.31 -1.52
CA TYR A 50 1.34 11.81 -2.90
C TYR A 50 0.70 10.43 -3.03
N ALA A 51 0.54 9.98 -4.26
CA ALA A 51 0.15 8.59 -4.56
C ALA A 51 1.25 7.89 -5.36
N VAL A 52 1.48 6.63 -5.06
CA VAL A 52 2.43 5.77 -5.74
C VAL A 52 1.73 4.55 -6.32
N GLN A 53 2.02 4.25 -7.56
CA GLN A 53 1.61 3.02 -8.22
C GLN A 53 2.67 1.95 -8.00
N VAL A 54 2.22 0.76 -7.64
CA VAL A 54 3.07 -0.41 -7.41
C VAL A 54 2.68 -1.49 -8.41
N ASP A 55 3.65 -1.96 -9.18
CA ASP A 55 3.47 -3.09 -10.10
C ASP A 55 3.34 -4.40 -9.31
N ALA A 56 2.20 -5.06 -9.43
CA ALA A 56 1.85 -6.32 -8.78
C ALA A 56 1.78 -7.50 -9.77
N SER A 57 2.29 -7.34 -11.01
CA SER A 57 2.17 -8.33 -12.08
C SER A 57 2.86 -9.67 -11.79
N ASN A 58 3.72 -9.75 -10.77
CA ASN A 58 4.46 -10.98 -10.46
C ASN A 58 4.04 -11.69 -9.17
N GLY A 59 2.87 -11.40 -8.67
CA GLY A 59 2.34 -12.13 -7.53
C GLY A 59 1.18 -11.40 -6.87
N PHE A 60 0.39 -12.16 -6.15
CA PHE A 60 -0.72 -11.64 -5.33
C PHE A 60 -0.23 -11.12 -3.96
N GLU A 61 1.01 -11.40 -3.60
CA GLU A 61 1.59 -10.90 -2.35
C GLU A 61 1.91 -9.41 -2.49
N LEU A 62 1.10 -8.62 -1.82
CA LEU A 62 1.21 -7.19 -1.75
C LEU A 62 2.25 -6.82 -0.69
N CYS A 63 3.52 -7.13 -0.96
CA CYS A 63 4.60 -6.74 -0.06
C CYS A 63 5.20 -5.42 -0.55
N PRO A 64 4.91 -4.29 0.10
CA PRO A 64 5.49 -3.00 -0.26
C PRO A 64 6.95 -2.88 0.23
N ALA A 65 7.41 -3.81 1.07
CA ALA A 65 8.76 -3.74 1.58
C ALA A 65 9.78 -4.17 0.52
N ASP A 66 10.92 -3.50 0.52
CA ASP A 66 12.13 -3.76 -0.27
C ASP A 66 12.75 -5.16 -0.11
N SER A 67 11.95 -6.16 0.26
CA SER A 67 12.40 -7.55 0.44
C SER A 67 12.68 -8.29 -0.88
N CYS A 68 12.68 -7.62 -2.02
CA CYS A 68 13.31 -8.12 -3.26
C CYS A 68 14.85 -8.24 -3.16
N ASN A 69 15.41 -8.32 -1.96
CA ASN A 69 16.81 -8.70 -1.73
C ASN A 69 17.05 -10.21 -1.77
N THR A 70 16.04 -11.02 -2.02
CA THR A 70 16.29 -12.42 -2.35
C THR A 70 16.75 -12.52 -3.81
N ARG A 71 17.91 -13.08 -3.98
CA ARG A 71 18.64 -13.34 -5.25
C ARG A 71 17.86 -14.19 -6.26
N GLU A 72 16.56 -14.15 -6.29
CA GLU A 72 15.71 -14.87 -7.21
C GLU A 72 15.24 -13.97 -8.36
N LYS A 73 15.51 -14.44 -9.54
CA LYS A 73 15.64 -13.84 -10.87
C LYS A 73 14.34 -13.29 -11.50
N PHE A 74 13.32 -12.88 -10.78
CA PHE A 74 12.07 -12.37 -11.37
C PHE A 74 11.40 -11.27 -10.54
N CYS A 75 12.03 -10.08 -10.48
CA CYS A 75 11.24 -8.87 -10.33
C CYS A 75 10.98 -8.33 -11.76
N PRO A 76 9.75 -8.26 -12.25
CA PRO A 76 9.48 -7.59 -13.50
C PRO A 76 9.64 -6.10 -13.24
N THR A 77 10.54 -5.61 -13.94
CA THR A 77 10.91 -4.23 -13.94
C THR A 77 10.27 -3.60 -15.17
N ASN A 78 9.61 -2.46 -15.00
CA ASN A 78 9.51 -1.49 -16.07
C ASN A 78 10.89 -1.37 -16.75
N PRO A 79 11.01 -0.93 -18.01
CA PRO A 79 12.30 -0.83 -18.70
C PRO A 79 13.42 -0.18 -17.87
N ASP A 80 13.07 0.59 -16.82
CA ASP A 80 13.97 1.23 -15.88
C ASP A 80 14.15 0.47 -14.55
N GLY A 81 13.63 -0.73 -14.40
CA GLY A 81 13.83 -1.56 -13.21
C GLY A 81 13.06 -1.14 -11.95
N ASN A 82 12.08 -0.24 -12.04
CA ASN A 82 11.41 0.29 -10.86
C ASN A 82 9.96 -0.19 -10.74
N LYS A 83 9.69 -0.92 -9.64
CA LYS A 83 8.36 -1.40 -9.26
C LYS A 83 7.43 -0.26 -8.81
N PHE A 84 7.99 0.86 -8.34
CA PHE A 84 7.26 1.98 -7.74
C PHE A 84 7.32 3.21 -8.63
N MET A 85 6.18 3.83 -8.89
CA MET A 85 6.06 5.05 -9.68
C MET A 85 5.12 6.04 -9.00
N ILE A 86 5.62 7.23 -8.66
CA ILE A 86 4.76 8.31 -8.14
C ILE A 86 3.87 8.82 -9.26
N ILE A 87 2.57 8.89 -8.98
CA ILE A 87 1.55 9.35 -9.91
C ILE A 87 1.55 10.89 -9.88
N LYS A 88 1.95 11.50 -10.98
CA LYS A 88 1.90 12.98 -11.12
C LYS A 88 0.46 13.47 -11.16
N ASP A 89 0.22 14.61 -10.53
CA ASP A 89 -1.10 15.27 -10.51
C ASP A 89 -2.26 14.35 -10.11
N TYR A 90 -1.98 13.40 -9.18
CA TYR A 90 -3.00 12.48 -8.69
C TYR A 90 -4.17 13.25 -8.10
N LYS A 91 -5.35 13.02 -8.67
CA LYS A 91 -6.63 13.57 -8.22
C LYS A 91 -7.65 12.45 -8.17
N ASN A 92 -8.16 12.18 -6.99
CA ASN A 92 -9.19 11.17 -6.80
C ASN A 92 -10.18 11.68 -5.75
N ILE A 93 -11.47 11.46 -5.98
CA ILE A 93 -12.54 11.81 -5.03
C ILE A 93 -12.37 11.09 -3.67
N GLU A 94 -11.64 10.00 -3.66
CA GLU A 94 -11.39 9.23 -2.44
C GLU A 94 -10.38 9.89 -1.50
N ILE A 95 -9.58 10.86 -1.97
CA ILE A 95 -8.65 11.60 -1.11
C ILE A 95 -9.42 12.25 0.04
N GLU A 96 -10.52 12.93 -0.24
CA GLU A 96 -11.33 13.58 0.80
C GLU A 96 -11.91 12.55 1.77
N LYS A 97 -12.40 11.41 1.27
CA LYS A 97 -12.90 10.33 2.12
C LYS A 97 -11.81 9.75 3.03
N TYR A 98 -10.61 9.59 2.51
CA TYR A 98 -9.47 9.10 3.28
C TYR A 98 -9.04 10.13 4.34
N GLU A 99 -8.97 11.40 3.99
CA GLU A 99 -8.67 12.47 4.96
C GLU A 99 -9.72 12.51 6.09
N ASP A 100 -11.01 12.38 5.77
CA ASP A 100 -12.08 12.33 6.75
C ASP A 100 -11.99 11.07 7.64
N LEU A 101 -11.68 9.92 7.06
CA LEU A 101 -11.46 8.67 7.79
C LEU A 101 -10.28 8.81 8.77
N LEU A 102 -9.14 9.30 8.30
CA LEU A 102 -7.95 9.50 9.12
C LEU A 102 -8.22 10.48 10.26
N LYS A 103 -8.84 11.60 9.96
CA LYS A 103 -9.23 12.60 10.96
C LYS A 103 -10.17 12.03 12.01
N SER A 104 -11.19 11.28 11.59
CA SER A 104 -12.20 10.71 12.51
C SER A 104 -11.60 9.66 13.46
N ASN A 105 -10.46 9.08 13.09
CA ASN A 105 -9.77 8.06 13.88
C ASN A 105 -8.49 8.59 14.55
N GLY A 106 -8.17 9.88 14.41
CA GLY A 106 -6.96 10.46 15.02
C GLY A 106 -5.67 9.93 14.42
N ILE A 107 -5.69 9.54 13.14
CA ILE A 107 -4.54 9.02 12.41
C ILE A 107 -3.90 10.16 11.62
N GLU A 108 -2.66 10.48 11.92
CA GLU A 108 -1.96 11.63 11.32
C GLU A 108 -1.00 11.21 10.21
N ILE A 109 -0.45 9.99 10.29
CA ILE A 109 0.48 9.45 9.29
C ILE A 109 -0.03 8.08 8.85
N ALA A 110 -0.27 7.91 7.56
CA ALA A 110 -0.71 6.65 7.00
C ALA A 110 -0.41 6.50 5.51
N GLY A 111 -0.20 5.26 5.06
CA GLY A 111 -0.34 4.83 3.69
C GLY A 111 -1.62 4.02 3.53
N ILE A 112 -2.49 4.40 2.60
CA ILE A 112 -3.74 3.69 2.30
C ILE A 112 -3.62 3.02 0.95
N GLU A 113 -3.86 1.71 0.91
CA GLU A 113 -3.73 0.93 -0.32
C GLU A 113 -5.09 0.53 -0.87
N TYR A 114 -5.24 0.69 -2.18
CA TYR A 114 -6.40 0.20 -2.89
C TYR A 114 -6.01 -0.47 -4.21
N ILE A 115 -6.86 -1.39 -4.63
CA ILE A 115 -6.84 -2.01 -5.95
C ILE A 115 -8.07 -1.56 -6.73
N LYS A 116 -7.91 -1.40 -8.04
CA LYS A 116 -9.00 -1.05 -8.95
C LYS A 116 -9.30 -2.26 -9.82
N ASP A 117 -10.53 -2.74 -9.79
CA ASP A 117 -10.94 -3.85 -10.66
C ASP A 117 -11.09 -3.41 -12.13
N LYS A 118 -11.37 -4.37 -13.00
CA LYS A 118 -11.61 -4.16 -14.44
C LYS A 118 -12.80 -3.25 -14.74
N ASP A 119 -13.76 -3.14 -13.82
CA ASP A 119 -14.96 -2.33 -13.96
C ASP A 119 -14.78 -0.92 -13.42
N GLY A 120 -13.58 -0.63 -12.86
CA GLY A 120 -13.19 0.66 -12.33
C GLY A 120 -13.57 0.88 -10.87
N THR A 121 -14.07 -0.15 -10.17
CA THR A 121 -14.40 -0.07 -8.75
C THR A 121 -13.12 -0.13 -7.91
N HIS A 122 -13.00 0.76 -6.94
CA HIS A 122 -11.87 0.81 -6.01
C HIS A 122 -12.18 0.03 -4.74
N TYR A 123 -11.28 -0.87 -4.39
CA TYR A 123 -11.34 -1.66 -3.16
C TYR A 123 -10.15 -1.29 -2.28
N THR A 124 -10.42 -0.52 -1.22
CA THR A 124 -9.44 -0.22 -0.17
C THR A 124 -9.29 -1.44 0.72
N TYR A 125 -8.06 -1.90 0.94
CA TYR A 125 -7.84 -3.15 1.67
C TYR A 125 -6.80 -3.03 2.78
N ASP A 126 -5.96 -1.97 2.78
CA ASP A 126 -4.95 -1.76 3.81
C ASP A 126 -4.83 -0.30 4.21
N ILE A 127 -4.66 -0.07 5.53
CA ILE A 127 -4.33 1.22 6.12
C ILE A 127 -3.14 1.00 7.05
N ASN A 128 -1.98 1.44 6.62
CA ASN A 128 -0.73 1.24 7.32
C ASN A 128 -0.24 2.53 7.98
N THR A 129 -0.23 2.57 9.31
CA THR A 129 0.26 3.72 10.09
C THR A 129 1.78 3.70 10.31
N ASN A 130 2.46 2.62 9.91
CA ASN A 130 3.92 2.51 9.90
C ASN A 130 4.41 2.42 8.45
N THR A 131 4.11 3.45 7.67
CA THR A 131 4.39 3.49 6.24
C THR A 131 5.88 3.60 5.93
N ASN A 132 6.32 2.90 4.88
CA ASN A 132 7.68 2.96 4.35
C ASN A 132 7.67 3.65 2.98
N TYR A 133 8.42 4.71 2.85
CA TYR A 133 8.55 5.45 1.60
C TYR A 133 9.63 4.82 0.70
N ASN A 134 9.41 4.88 -0.63
CA ASN A 134 10.42 4.42 -1.58
C ASN A 134 11.35 5.58 -1.98
N PRO A 135 12.60 5.61 -1.50
CA PRO A 135 13.49 6.76 -1.70
C PRO A 135 13.83 7.01 -3.17
N ILE A 136 13.84 5.95 -4.01
CA ILE A 136 14.14 6.09 -5.44
C ILE A 136 12.98 6.76 -6.18
N ALA A 137 11.74 6.33 -5.90
CA ALA A 137 10.55 6.95 -6.49
C ALA A 137 10.40 8.40 -6.04
N GLU A 138 10.63 8.70 -4.76
CA GLU A 138 10.59 10.04 -4.20
C GLU A 138 11.64 10.97 -4.81
N GLN A 139 12.89 10.52 -4.93
CA GLN A 139 13.97 11.28 -5.53
C GLN A 139 13.66 11.67 -6.99
N ARG A 140 13.10 10.75 -7.78
CA ARG A 140 12.70 11.01 -9.18
C ARG A 140 11.59 12.04 -9.31
N SER A 141 10.78 12.19 -8.27
CA SER A 141 9.63 13.11 -8.26
C SER A 141 9.89 14.38 -7.45
N ASN A 142 11.09 14.51 -6.88
CA ASN A 142 11.48 15.61 -5.99
C ASN A 142 10.53 15.78 -4.79
N ILE A 143 10.13 14.66 -4.21
CA ILE A 143 9.30 14.57 -3.01
C ILE A 143 10.10 13.84 -1.93
N ASN A 144 9.86 14.17 -0.66
CA ASN A 144 10.46 13.48 0.47
C ASN A 144 9.43 13.34 1.60
N GLY A 145 8.92 12.13 1.79
CA GLY A 145 7.94 11.83 2.83
C GLY A 145 8.50 11.95 4.23
N MET A 146 9.77 11.54 4.44
CA MET A 146 10.42 11.66 5.75
C MET A 146 10.63 13.12 6.16
N ASP A 147 10.98 14.00 5.23
CA ASP A 147 11.08 15.44 5.51
C ASP A 147 9.69 16.02 5.84
N SER A 148 8.64 15.55 5.17
CA SER A 148 7.27 15.95 5.46
C SER A 148 6.85 15.55 6.88
N ILE A 149 7.19 14.34 7.33
CA ILE A 149 6.97 13.88 8.70
C ILE A 149 7.78 14.71 9.69
N ALA A 150 9.06 14.94 9.41
CA ALA A 150 9.93 15.72 10.30
C ALA A 150 9.40 17.15 10.49
N ASN A 151 8.96 17.80 9.41
CA ASN A 151 8.37 19.12 9.46
C ASN A 151 7.05 19.13 10.24
N PHE A 152 6.20 18.11 10.05
CA PHE A 152 4.96 17.97 10.81
C PHE A 152 5.26 17.86 12.31
N LEU A 153 6.14 16.96 12.72
CA LEU A 153 6.51 16.76 14.13
C LEU A 153 7.16 18.02 14.75
N TYR A 154 8.01 18.70 14.01
CA TYR A 154 8.61 19.96 14.46
C TYR A 154 7.52 21.03 14.73
N ASN A 155 6.55 21.15 13.83
CA ASN A 155 5.48 22.11 13.99
C ASN A 155 4.59 21.78 15.19
N GLU A 156 4.30 20.50 15.44
CA GLU A 156 3.51 20.07 16.60
C GLU A 156 4.24 20.37 17.93
N LEU A 157 5.53 20.09 18.01
CA LEU A 157 6.36 20.43 19.17
C LEU A 157 6.41 21.93 19.42
N SER A 158 6.48 22.74 18.35
CA SER A 158 6.55 24.21 18.46
C SER A 158 5.22 24.85 18.91
N ARG A 159 4.10 24.16 18.72
CA ARG A 159 2.77 24.63 19.20
C ARG A 159 2.53 24.36 20.69
N GLN A 160 3.29 23.43 21.28
CA GLN A 160 3.15 23.05 22.68
C GLN A 160 4.00 23.92 23.62
N ASN A 161 4.89 24.74 23.08
CA ASN A 161 5.72 25.70 23.79
C ASN A 161 5.17 27.13 23.66
#